data_0cb3fffb0a02ba1d02ffa4c320df6a88
#
_entry.id   0cb3fffb0a02ba1d02ffa4c320df6a88
#
_cell.length_a   1.000
_cell.length_b   1.000
_cell.length_c   1.000
_cell.angle_alpha   90.00
_cell.angle_beta   90.00
_cell.angle_gamma   90.00
#
_symmetry.space_group_name_H-M   'P 1'
#
loop_
_entity.id
_entity.type
_entity.pdbx_description
1 polymer ?
#
loop_
_entity_poly.entity_id
_entity_poly.type
_entity_poly.pdbx_seq_one_letter_code
_entity_poly.pdbx_strand_id
1 'polypeptide(L)'
;MVRQAPAMVLQHRVRVEAYEGSGSKGDIYASPETVRCLIDEKTQQVTSPGGQIVTSGSSYIARPDHRPPPNSRVTLPDGRVTTVITIARADGGRLPVPSNTQVFLQ
;
A
#
# COMPACT_ATOMS: atom_id res chain seq x y z
N MET A 1 -8.53 1.00 -23.74
CA MET A 1 -7.52 0.02 -23.36
C MET A 1 -7.14 0.20 -21.92
N VAL A 2 -7.23 -0.86 -21.13
CA VAL A 2 -6.87 -0.81 -19.72
C VAL A 2 -5.36 -0.98 -19.59
N ARG A 3 -4.73 -0.12 -18.80
CA ARG A 3 -3.29 -0.14 -18.58
C ARG A 3 -2.99 0.14 -17.13
N GLN A 4 -1.75 -0.11 -16.75
CA GLN A 4 -1.22 0.37 -15.49
C GLN A 4 -1.13 1.90 -15.53
N ALA A 5 -1.19 2.52 -14.35
CA ALA A 5 -1.00 3.96 -14.27
C ALA A 5 0.37 4.34 -14.85
N PRO A 6 0.44 5.38 -15.68
CA PRO A 6 1.72 5.84 -16.21
C PRO A 6 2.67 6.23 -15.07
N ALA A 7 3.96 6.02 -15.27
CA ALA A 7 4.96 6.35 -14.25
C ALA A 7 4.91 7.82 -13.85
N MET A 8 4.52 8.72 -14.77
CA MET A 8 4.42 10.14 -14.47
C MET A 8 3.31 10.47 -13.47
N VAL A 9 2.30 9.61 -13.31
CA VAL A 9 1.24 9.79 -12.33
C VAL A 9 1.70 9.33 -10.96
N LEU A 10 2.63 8.39 -10.89
CA LEU A 10 3.15 7.86 -9.65
C LEU A 10 4.36 8.69 -9.22
N GLN A 11 4.07 9.87 -8.67
CA GLN A 11 5.09 10.89 -8.41
C GLN A 11 5.81 10.73 -7.08
N HIS A 12 5.25 9.94 -6.18
CA HIS A 12 5.82 9.74 -4.85
C HIS A 12 6.59 8.43 -4.80
N ARG A 13 7.40 8.30 -3.76
CA ARG A 13 8.14 7.07 -3.49
C ARG A 13 8.02 6.72 -2.02
N VAL A 14 7.78 5.46 -1.75
CA VAL A 14 7.77 4.94 -0.38
C VAL A 14 8.75 3.79 -0.30
N ARG A 15 9.24 3.55 0.90
CA ARG A 15 10.09 2.39 1.17
C ARG A 15 9.23 1.35 1.87
N VAL A 16 9.15 0.16 1.31
CA VAL A 16 8.30 -0.90 1.82
C VAL A 16 9.17 -2.07 2.26
N GLU A 17 8.95 -2.52 3.49
CA GLU A 17 9.57 -3.72 4.02
C GLU A 17 8.45 -4.72 4.26
N ALA A 18 8.36 -5.74 3.39
CA ALA A 18 7.28 -6.72 3.46
C ALA A 18 7.35 -7.52 4.75
N TYR A 19 6.20 -7.69 5.39
CA TYR A 19 6.11 -8.47 6.63
C TYR A 19 6.23 -9.96 6.30
N GLU A 20 7.13 -10.65 6.98
CA GLU A 20 7.38 -12.07 6.75
C GLU A 20 6.96 -12.95 7.92
N GLY A 21 6.36 -12.37 8.95
CA GLY A 21 5.90 -13.11 10.10
C GLY A 21 6.60 -12.70 11.38
N SER A 22 6.34 -13.45 12.44
CA SER A 22 6.94 -13.21 13.75
C SER A 22 7.89 -14.34 14.09
N GLY A 23 9.08 -13.97 14.57
CA GLY A 23 10.08 -14.92 15.05
C GLY A 23 10.28 -14.77 16.55
N SER A 24 11.23 -15.52 17.09
CA SER A 24 11.55 -15.49 18.53
C SER A 24 12.06 -14.12 19.01
N LYS A 25 12.54 -13.30 18.09
CA LYS A 25 13.06 -11.95 18.39
C LYS A 25 12.13 -10.84 17.91
N GLY A 26 10.88 -11.15 17.59
CA GLY A 26 9.91 -10.19 17.13
C GLY A 26 9.56 -10.35 15.65
N ASP A 27 9.03 -9.29 15.06
CA ASP A 27 8.58 -9.31 13.68
C ASP A 27 9.76 -9.34 12.70
N ILE A 28 9.56 -10.07 11.62
CA ILE A 28 10.56 -10.24 10.56
C ILE A 28 10.08 -9.53 9.31
N TYR A 29 10.95 -8.73 8.71
CA TYR A 29 10.66 -7.98 7.49
C TYR A 29 11.67 -8.31 6.40
N ALA A 30 11.20 -8.27 5.16
CA ALA A 30 12.08 -8.38 4.00
C ALA A 30 12.93 -7.11 3.85
N SER A 31 13.91 -7.17 2.98
CA SER A 31 14.73 -6.02 2.66
C SER A 31 13.87 -4.87 2.11
N PRO A 32 14.22 -3.62 2.41
CA PRO A 32 13.46 -2.49 1.92
C PRO A 32 13.44 -2.41 0.39
N GLU A 33 12.28 -2.06 -0.14
CA GLU A 33 12.08 -1.86 -1.57
C GLU A 33 11.50 -0.47 -1.79
N THR A 34 12.03 0.27 -2.74
CA THR A 34 11.48 1.57 -3.12
C THR A 34 10.37 1.37 -4.14
N VAL A 35 9.19 1.90 -3.84
CA VAL A 35 8.01 1.73 -4.67
C VAL A 35 7.51 3.09 -5.12
N ARG A 36 7.30 3.24 -6.41
CA ARG A 36 6.65 4.44 -6.96
C ARG A 36 5.15 4.35 -6.74
N CYS A 37 4.57 5.46 -6.28
CA CYS A 37 3.17 5.48 -5.91
C CYS A 37 2.62 6.91 -5.93
N LEU A 38 1.31 7.01 -5.75
CA LEU A 38 0.64 8.28 -5.52
C LEU A 38 0.03 8.22 -4.13
N ILE A 39 0.50 9.07 -3.23
CA ILE A 39 0.06 9.09 -1.83
C ILE A 39 -1.17 9.97 -1.70
N ASP A 40 -2.17 9.47 -0.96
CA ASP A 40 -3.37 10.19 -0.60
C ASP A 40 -3.50 10.16 0.93
N GLU A 41 -3.43 11.30 1.56
CA GLU A 41 -3.50 11.41 3.02
C GLU A 41 -4.93 11.61 3.52
N LYS A 42 -5.86 10.96 2.90
CA LYS A 42 -7.26 11.00 3.29
C LYS A 42 -7.53 9.99 4.39
N THR A 43 -8.06 10.47 5.52
CA THR A 43 -8.49 9.59 6.60
C THR A 43 -9.80 8.90 6.21
N GLN A 44 -9.84 7.60 6.36
CA GLN A 44 -11.04 6.82 6.05
C GLN A 44 -11.07 5.53 6.87
N GLN A 45 -12.23 4.90 6.94
CA GLN A 45 -12.37 3.62 7.60
C GLN A 45 -12.24 2.50 6.58
N VAL A 46 -11.51 1.46 6.96
CA VAL A 46 -11.31 0.28 6.11
C VAL A 46 -11.53 -0.97 6.95
N THR A 47 -11.87 -2.06 6.28
CA THR A 47 -12.02 -3.36 6.95
C THR A 47 -10.68 -4.09 6.87
N SER A 48 -10.12 -4.43 8.03
CA SER A 48 -8.88 -5.20 8.09
C SER A 48 -9.13 -6.66 7.67
N PRO A 49 -8.07 -7.42 7.37
CA PRO A 49 -8.21 -8.83 7.02
C PRO A 49 -8.91 -9.66 8.09
N GLY A 50 -8.84 -9.25 9.35
CA GLY A 50 -9.55 -9.91 10.45
C GLY A 50 -11.02 -9.53 10.58
N GLY A 51 -11.55 -8.71 9.67
CA GLY A 51 -12.95 -8.30 9.68
C GLY A 51 -13.26 -7.10 10.57
N GLN A 52 -12.26 -6.49 11.18
CA GLN A 52 -12.45 -5.32 12.03
C GLN A 52 -12.41 -4.05 11.21
N ILE A 53 -13.20 -3.05 11.64
CA ILE A 53 -13.16 -1.72 11.03
C ILE A 53 -12.06 -0.92 11.71
N VAL A 54 -11.12 -0.42 10.91
CA VAL A 54 -9.94 0.30 11.38
C VAL A 54 -9.85 1.63 10.65
N THR A 55 -9.40 2.66 11.34
CA THR A 55 -9.18 3.96 10.71
C THR A 55 -7.84 3.96 9.99
N SER A 56 -7.88 4.28 8.69
CA SER A 56 -6.68 4.48 7.88
C SER A 56 -6.37 5.96 7.83
N GLY A 57 -5.14 6.32 8.18
CA GLY A 57 -4.71 7.72 8.15
C GLY A 57 -4.21 8.18 6.79
N SER A 58 -3.80 7.25 5.96
CA SER A 58 -3.31 7.54 4.62
C SER A 58 -3.37 6.30 3.76
N SER A 59 -3.25 6.48 2.46
CA SER A 59 -3.17 5.37 1.52
C SER A 59 -2.27 5.77 0.36
N TYR A 60 -1.86 4.79 -0.43
CA TYR A 60 -1.19 5.10 -1.68
C TYR A 60 -1.65 4.14 -2.76
N ILE A 61 -1.52 4.60 -4.00
CA ILE A 61 -1.86 3.82 -5.19
C ILE A 61 -0.55 3.48 -5.89
N ALA A 62 -0.36 2.21 -6.19
CA ALA A 62 0.83 1.72 -6.86
C ALA A 62 0.44 0.78 -8.00
N ARG A 63 1.42 0.22 -8.65
CA ARG A 63 1.19 -0.73 -9.73
C ARG A 63 0.45 -1.97 -9.24
N PRO A 64 -0.31 -2.65 -10.11
CA PRO A 64 -1.11 -3.79 -9.67
C PRO A 64 -0.30 -4.98 -9.17
N ASP A 65 0.97 -5.07 -9.50
CA ASP A 65 1.85 -6.14 -9.01
C ASP A 65 2.41 -5.87 -7.62
N HIS A 66 2.24 -4.65 -7.10
CA HIS A 66 2.67 -4.31 -5.74
C HIS A 66 1.60 -4.72 -4.74
N ARG A 67 1.87 -5.76 -3.98
CA ARG A 67 0.91 -6.32 -3.03
C ARG A 67 1.57 -6.64 -1.70
N PRO A 68 1.90 -5.63 -0.89
CA PRO A 68 2.50 -5.89 0.40
C PRO A 68 1.51 -6.58 1.33
N PRO A 69 1.95 -7.59 2.10
CA PRO A 69 1.05 -8.22 3.07
C PRO A 69 0.69 -7.25 4.20
N PRO A 70 -0.42 -7.49 4.91
CA PRO A 70 -0.75 -6.72 6.09
C PRO A 70 0.41 -6.72 7.09
N ASN A 71 0.54 -5.64 7.84
CA ASN A 71 1.62 -5.39 8.82
C ASN A 71 2.97 -5.09 8.19
N SER A 72 3.07 -5.01 6.88
CA SER A 72 4.29 -4.54 6.22
C SER A 72 4.59 -3.11 6.66
N ARG A 73 5.88 -2.81 6.79
CA ARG A 73 6.31 -1.49 7.24
C ARG A 73 6.57 -0.59 6.05
N VAL A 74 5.99 0.61 6.09
CA VAL A 74 6.10 1.58 5.01
C VAL A 74 6.67 2.87 5.56
N THR A 75 7.76 3.35 4.95
CA THR A 75 8.35 4.64 5.28
C THR A 75 7.93 5.64 4.20
N LEU A 76 7.23 6.69 4.62
CA LEU A 76 6.74 7.75 3.74
C LEU A 76 7.86 8.73 3.40
N PRO A 77 7.71 9.56 2.34
CA PRO A 77 8.76 10.49 1.95
C PRO A 77 9.17 11.50 3.03
N ASP A 78 8.27 11.82 3.95
CA ASP A 78 8.55 12.72 5.05
C ASP A 78 9.25 12.05 6.24
N GLY A 79 9.53 10.76 6.14
CA GLY A 79 10.20 10.00 7.18
C GLY A 79 9.28 9.28 8.15
N ARG A 80 7.96 9.51 8.07
CA ARG A 80 7.02 8.78 8.93
C ARG A 80 7.01 7.31 8.58
N VAL A 81 6.96 6.46 9.58
CA VAL A 81 6.88 5.02 9.42
C VAL A 81 5.49 4.57 9.85
N THR A 82 4.83 3.80 9.01
CA THR A 82 3.50 3.27 9.29
C THR A 82 3.43 1.81 8.82
N THR A 83 2.30 1.18 9.03
CA THR A 83 2.10 -0.21 8.64
C THR A 83 0.90 -0.36 7.73
N VAL A 84 0.94 -1.39 6.90
CA VAL A 84 -0.15 -1.73 5.98
C VAL A 84 -1.30 -2.38 6.76
N ILE A 85 -2.51 -1.85 6.59
CA ILE A 85 -3.73 -2.47 7.14
C ILE A 85 -4.23 -3.53 6.16
N THR A 86 -4.47 -3.13 4.94
CA THR A 86 -5.02 -4.00 3.90
C THR A 86 -4.75 -3.38 2.53
N ILE A 87 -4.98 -4.15 1.49
CA ILE A 87 -4.88 -3.66 0.12
C ILE A 87 -6.21 -3.88 -0.59
N ALA A 88 -6.47 -3.05 -1.59
CA ALA A 88 -7.63 -3.19 -2.45
C ALA A 88 -7.19 -3.06 -3.90
N ARG A 89 -7.82 -3.81 -4.77
CA ARG A 89 -7.57 -3.69 -6.19
C ARG A 89 -8.46 -2.59 -6.75
N ALA A 90 -7.83 -1.62 -7.38
CA ALA A 90 -8.53 -0.53 -8.03
C ALA A 90 -8.41 -0.70 -9.54
N ASP A 91 -9.17 -1.65 -10.10
CA ASP A 91 -9.20 -1.83 -11.53
C ASP A 91 -10.43 -1.20 -12.09
N GLY A 92 -10.59 -0.52 -12.94
CA GLY A 92 -11.79 0.16 -13.42
C GLY A 92 -12.92 -0.75 -13.90
N GLY A 93 -12.82 -2.06 -13.70
CA GLY A 93 -13.83 -3.00 -14.17
C GLY A 93 -14.00 -2.90 -15.68
N ARG A 94 -15.18 -2.44 -16.11
CA ARG A 94 -15.48 -2.27 -17.54
C ARG A 94 -14.96 -0.98 -18.13
N LEU A 95 -14.51 -0.05 -17.30
CA LEU A 95 -14.03 1.23 -17.78
C LEU A 95 -12.58 1.12 -18.28
N PRO A 96 -12.21 1.90 -19.29
CA PRO A 96 -10.83 1.86 -19.81
C PRO A 96 -9.89 2.70 -18.96
N VAL A 97 -9.81 2.37 -17.67
CA VAL A 97 -8.96 3.07 -16.71
C VAL A 97 -7.83 2.15 -16.28
N PRO A 98 -6.70 2.70 -15.84
CA PRO A 98 -5.58 1.89 -15.38
C PRO A 98 -5.95 1.02 -14.18
N SER A 99 -5.41 -0.18 -14.13
CA SER A 99 -5.51 -1.04 -12.97
C SER A 99 -4.42 -0.65 -11.98
N ASN A 100 -4.78 -0.62 -10.69
CA ASN A 100 -3.87 -0.24 -9.62
C ASN A 100 -4.13 -1.06 -8.37
N THR A 101 -3.18 -1.02 -7.45
CA THR A 101 -3.39 -1.51 -6.10
C THR A 101 -3.40 -0.33 -5.16
N GLN A 102 -4.43 -0.23 -4.33
CA GLN A 102 -4.49 0.78 -3.28
C GLN A 102 -4.10 0.13 -1.96
N VAL A 103 -3.12 0.72 -1.28
CA VAL A 103 -2.60 0.21 -0.02
C VAL A 103 -3.02 1.17 1.09
N PHE A 104 -3.77 0.65 2.05
CA PHE A 104 -4.26 1.45 3.18
C PHE A 104 -3.31 1.33 4.36
N LEU A 105 -2.93 2.47 4.91
CA LEU A 105 -1.93 2.58 5.98
C LEU A 105 -2.58 3.08 7.26
N GLN A 106 -2.01 2.69 8.37
CA GLN A 106 -2.45 3.20 9.68
C GLN A 106 -2.17 4.66 9.87
#